data_36bedc882b2ea3d971ddad7b4cadcddd
#
_entry.id   36bedc882b2ea3d971ddad7b4cadcddd
#
_cell.length_a   1.000
_cell.length_b   1.000
_cell.length_c   1.000
_cell.angle_alpha   90.00
_cell.angle_beta   90.00
_cell.angle_gamma   90.00
#
_symmetry.space_group_name_H-M   'P 1'
#
loop_
_entity.id
_entity.type
_entity.pdbx_description
1 polymer ?
#
loop_
_entity_poly.entity_id
_entity_poly.type
_entity_poly.pdbx_seq_one_letter_code
_entity_poly.pdbx_strand_id
1 'polypeptide(L)'
;MFHSDLTPFGMNMERLAGDRLARLQATMRSENLAAFLLTDFLNIRYATNTVMMLGLRATGIQRFALIPAEGEPLICQRELSRKSQYRSLRFDAYMFAMRPPVATADFVDQTIAGLEQLGATSERIGVDFLNLTAIDGLKAAGIALVDGWPAINKARAVKTPDELQLIRWTTRAKERGYDLVRQALRDSDPPEDKPSRIMLDYLMDQGFEAGSEFISIYDSSLSDSRPHNEPMGADLVVKDGDLVICDATVAGPGGYYSDFARTFSHGAPTAATKQRYKEAYRSLQEALQLVKPGPCTEAFRHFGKAATARLPGFDGFHGVGLCIYESPWLRGGDPEKYMISLEENMIVALEINHYPVKLEHLLRVTHDGAEILSHYPVDPELVPA
;
A
#
# COMPACT_ATOMS: atom_id res chain seq x y z
N MET A 1 7.36 -5.65 -14.58
CA MET A 1 7.73 -7.11 -14.59
C MET A 1 7.44 -7.64 -13.20
N PHE A 2 6.81 -8.80 -13.04
CA PHE A 2 6.58 -9.38 -11.71
C PHE A 2 7.72 -10.33 -11.38
N HIS A 3 8.41 -10.10 -10.29
CA HIS A 3 9.46 -10.98 -9.82
C HIS A 3 8.85 -12.10 -8.97
N SER A 4 8.81 -13.30 -9.53
CA SER A 4 8.49 -14.51 -8.76
C SER A 4 9.69 -15.05 -7.97
N ASP A 5 10.89 -14.55 -8.28
CA ASP A 5 12.14 -14.87 -7.60
C ASP A 5 12.73 -13.59 -7.03
N LEU A 6 12.78 -13.49 -5.70
CA LEU A 6 13.33 -12.35 -4.97
C LEU A 6 14.74 -12.63 -4.44
N THR A 7 15.36 -13.75 -4.82
CA THR A 7 16.74 -14.09 -4.45
C THR A 7 17.74 -12.98 -4.83
N PRO A 8 17.61 -12.31 -6.01
CA PRO A 8 18.48 -11.19 -6.37
C PRO A 8 18.44 -10.02 -5.36
N PHE A 9 17.38 -9.93 -4.57
CA PHE A 9 17.20 -8.92 -3.51
C PHE A 9 17.59 -9.44 -2.12
N GLY A 10 18.23 -10.61 -2.04
CA GLY A 10 18.66 -11.24 -0.78
C GLY A 10 17.53 -11.86 0.03
N MET A 11 16.38 -12.17 -0.61
CA MET A 11 15.20 -12.71 0.06
C MET A 11 15.15 -14.23 0.03
N ASN A 12 14.71 -14.81 1.15
CA ASN A 12 14.29 -16.20 1.20
C ASN A 12 12.78 -16.28 0.97
N MET A 13 12.38 -16.75 -0.22
CA MET A 13 10.99 -16.80 -0.66
C MET A 13 10.13 -17.74 0.18
N GLU A 14 10.68 -18.89 0.60
CA GLU A 14 9.96 -19.86 1.42
C GLU A 14 9.68 -19.29 2.81
N ARG A 15 10.70 -18.65 3.42
CA ARG A 15 10.55 -18.00 4.71
C ARG A 15 9.54 -16.86 4.65
N LEU A 16 9.65 -15.96 3.65
CA LEU A 16 8.70 -14.85 3.47
C LEU A 16 7.25 -15.35 3.36
N ALA A 17 7.01 -16.38 2.53
CA ALA A 17 5.69 -16.97 2.35
C ALA A 17 5.20 -17.68 3.61
N GLY A 18 6.07 -18.47 4.24
CA GLY A 18 5.77 -19.22 5.47
C GLY A 18 5.43 -18.31 6.64
N ASP A 19 6.23 -17.27 6.88
CA ASP A 19 6.02 -16.33 7.99
C ASP A 19 4.69 -15.55 7.84
N ARG A 20 4.36 -15.10 6.62
CA ARG A 20 3.09 -14.43 6.33
C ARG A 20 1.90 -15.36 6.53
N LEU A 21 1.96 -16.59 6.00
CA LEU A 21 0.91 -17.58 6.17
C LEU A 21 0.72 -17.93 7.64
N ALA A 22 1.80 -18.19 8.37
CA ALA A 22 1.75 -18.52 9.79
C ALA A 22 1.10 -17.40 10.62
N ARG A 23 1.43 -16.14 10.29
CA ARG A 23 0.82 -14.96 10.94
C ARG A 23 -0.68 -14.84 10.63
N LEU A 24 -1.07 -15.03 9.38
CA LEU A 24 -2.48 -15.03 8.98
C LEU A 24 -3.26 -16.13 9.72
N GLN A 25 -2.73 -17.33 9.76
CA GLN A 25 -3.33 -18.47 10.47
C GLN A 25 -3.40 -18.25 12.00
N ALA A 26 -2.39 -17.65 12.59
CA ALA A 26 -2.42 -17.27 14.01
C ALA A 26 -3.56 -16.28 14.31
N THR A 27 -3.73 -15.27 13.42
CA THR A 27 -4.82 -14.30 13.54
C THR A 27 -6.19 -14.98 13.36
N MET A 28 -6.32 -15.90 12.40
CA MET A 28 -7.56 -16.68 12.22
C MET A 28 -7.95 -17.43 13.47
N ARG A 29 -7.00 -18.12 14.10
CA ARG A 29 -7.25 -18.84 15.36
C ARG A 29 -7.69 -17.91 16.49
N SER A 30 -7.07 -16.73 16.60
CA SER A 30 -7.46 -15.74 17.63
C SER A 30 -8.87 -15.18 17.43
N GLU A 31 -9.37 -15.17 16.18
CA GLU A 31 -10.70 -14.69 15.80
C GLU A 31 -11.75 -15.83 15.65
N ASN A 32 -11.37 -17.07 15.96
CA ASN A 32 -12.20 -18.28 15.78
C ASN A 32 -12.70 -18.44 14.35
N LEU A 33 -11.82 -18.31 13.37
CA LEU A 33 -12.08 -18.57 11.95
C LEU A 33 -11.44 -19.90 11.57
N ALA A 34 -12.21 -20.78 10.94
CA ALA A 34 -11.70 -22.06 10.44
C ALA A 34 -10.99 -21.92 9.10
N ALA A 35 -11.48 -21.02 8.25
CA ALA A 35 -10.85 -20.70 6.98
C ALA A 35 -11.10 -19.24 6.58
N PHE A 36 -10.24 -18.73 5.68
CA PHE A 36 -10.53 -17.57 4.85
C PHE A 36 -10.92 -18.00 3.44
N LEU A 37 -11.93 -17.35 2.88
CA LEU A 37 -12.21 -17.29 1.46
C LEU A 37 -11.73 -15.94 0.94
N LEU A 38 -10.58 -15.91 0.28
CA LEU A 38 -9.94 -14.71 -0.23
C LEU A 38 -10.19 -14.56 -1.73
N THR A 39 -10.65 -13.40 -2.15
CA THR A 39 -10.83 -13.02 -3.55
C THR A 39 -10.04 -11.77 -3.92
N ASP A 40 -9.65 -10.96 -2.96
CA ASP A 40 -8.73 -9.84 -3.17
C ASP A 40 -7.32 -10.35 -3.50
N PHE A 41 -6.76 -9.83 -4.58
CA PHE A 41 -5.48 -10.30 -5.10
C PHE A 41 -4.29 -9.99 -4.17
N LEU A 42 -4.34 -8.92 -3.36
CA LEU A 42 -3.28 -8.61 -2.40
C LEU A 42 -3.34 -9.56 -1.21
N ASN A 43 -4.54 -9.89 -0.75
CA ASN A 43 -4.73 -10.85 0.33
C ASN A 43 -4.34 -12.27 -0.10
N ILE A 44 -4.70 -12.66 -1.33
CA ILE A 44 -4.23 -13.92 -1.92
C ILE A 44 -2.70 -13.92 -2.03
N ARG A 45 -2.09 -12.82 -2.51
CA ARG A 45 -0.64 -12.69 -2.60
C ARG A 45 0.02 -12.78 -1.23
N TYR A 46 -0.54 -12.13 -0.22
CA TYR A 46 -0.03 -12.20 1.14
C TYR A 46 0.01 -13.66 1.65
N ALA A 47 -1.10 -14.39 1.49
CA ALA A 47 -1.25 -15.75 1.98
C ALA A 47 -0.48 -16.80 1.15
N THR A 48 -0.28 -16.58 -0.16
CA THR A 48 0.18 -17.63 -1.09
C THR A 48 1.41 -17.24 -1.92
N ASN A 49 1.86 -16.00 -1.82
CA ASN A 49 2.94 -15.45 -2.66
C ASN A 49 2.68 -15.55 -4.18
N THR A 50 1.44 -15.77 -4.60
CA THR A 50 1.09 -15.83 -6.03
C THR A 50 0.71 -14.45 -6.56
N VAL A 51 1.13 -14.14 -7.78
CA VAL A 51 0.89 -12.84 -8.43
C VAL A 51 -0.15 -12.99 -9.53
N MET A 52 -0.97 -11.97 -9.74
CA MET A 52 -1.95 -11.91 -10.82
C MET A 52 -1.73 -10.67 -11.68
N MET A 53 -1.90 -10.80 -13.00
CA MET A 53 -1.78 -9.69 -13.95
C MET A 53 -2.78 -8.57 -13.64
N LEU A 54 -2.31 -7.32 -13.71
CA LEU A 54 -3.11 -6.11 -13.43
C LEU A 54 -4.42 -6.03 -14.25
N GLY A 55 -4.36 -6.31 -15.54
CA GLY A 55 -5.52 -6.21 -16.43
C GLY A 55 -6.65 -7.18 -16.10
N LEU A 56 -6.37 -8.26 -15.41
CA LEU A 56 -7.38 -9.25 -15.03
C LEU A 56 -8.13 -8.85 -13.73
N ARG A 57 -7.63 -7.90 -12.97
CA ARG A 57 -8.21 -7.47 -11.69
C ARG A 57 -9.58 -6.79 -11.86
N ALA A 58 -9.79 -6.13 -12.99
CA ALA A 58 -11.00 -5.34 -13.25
C ALA A 58 -12.20 -6.15 -13.74
N THR A 59 -12.05 -7.45 -14.01
CA THR A 59 -13.06 -8.27 -14.70
C THR A 59 -13.84 -9.22 -13.78
N GLY A 60 -13.75 -9.04 -12.45
CA GLY A 60 -14.43 -9.87 -11.46
C GLY A 60 -13.49 -10.87 -10.77
N ILE A 61 -14.04 -11.91 -10.15
CA ILE A 61 -13.24 -12.91 -9.44
C ILE A 61 -12.52 -13.80 -10.48
N GLN A 62 -11.21 -13.60 -10.60
CA GLN A 62 -10.35 -14.33 -11.53
C GLN A 62 -9.62 -15.51 -10.85
N ARG A 63 -9.47 -15.39 -9.56
CA ARG A 63 -8.81 -16.33 -8.66
C ARG A 63 -9.42 -16.17 -7.28
N PHE A 64 -9.53 -17.24 -6.56
CA PHE A 64 -9.78 -17.20 -5.13
C PHE A 64 -8.90 -18.22 -4.41
N ALA A 65 -8.76 -18.05 -3.12
CA ALA A 65 -8.01 -18.97 -2.29
C ALA A 65 -8.77 -19.30 -1.01
N LEU A 66 -8.71 -20.55 -0.62
CA LEU A 66 -9.17 -21.02 0.68
C LEU A 66 -7.95 -21.24 1.56
N ILE A 67 -7.86 -20.49 2.63
CA ILE A 67 -6.76 -20.55 3.58
C ILE A 67 -7.28 -21.17 4.87
N PRO A 68 -6.91 -22.41 5.20
CA PRO A 68 -7.33 -23.02 6.47
C PRO A 68 -6.57 -22.41 7.64
N ALA A 69 -7.16 -22.43 8.84
CA ALA A 69 -6.49 -22.00 10.07
C ALA A 69 -5.26 -22.87 10.42
N GLU A 70 -5.22 -24.08 9.86
CA GLU A 70 -4.09 -25.03 9.94
C GLU A 70 -3.94 -25.77 8.62
N GLY A 71 -2.70 -25.97 8.17
CA GLY A 71 -2.39 -26.67 6.92
C GLY A 71 -2.15 -25.73 5.75
N GLU A 72 -2.23 -26.26 4.53
CA GLU A 72 -1.84 -25.57 3.31
C GLU A 72 -3.02 -24.87 2.63
N PRO A 73 -2.79 -23.67 2.05
CA PRO A 73 -3.75 -23.00 1.18
C PRO A 73 -4.17 -23.83 -0.02
N LEU A 74 -5.43 -23.66 -0.42
CA LEU A 74 -5.98 -24.18 -1.68
C LEU A 74 -6.28 -23.00 -2.61
N ILE A 75 -5.66 -22.99 -3.80
CA ILE A 75 -5.82 -21.92 -4.79
C ILE A 75 -6.72 -22.38 -5.91
N CYS A 76 -7.78 -21.64 -6.20
CA CYS A 76 -8.69 -21.87 -7.32
C CYS A 76 -8.43 -20.83 -8.41
N GLN A 77 -7.97 -21.30 -9.59
CA GLN A 77 -7.58 -20.43 -10.70
C GLN A 77 -7.67 -21.17 -12.03
N ARG A 78 -7.75 -20.40 -13.12
CA ARG A 78 -7.88 -20.96 -14.47
C ARG A 78 -6.68 -21.80 -14.89
N GLU A 79 -5.50 -21.27 -14.71
CA GLU A 79 -4.25 -21.92 -15.09
C GLU A 79 -3.52 -22.41 -13.86
N LEU A 80 -3.26 -23.71 -13.83
CA LEU A 80 -2.45 -24.28 -12.76
C LEU A 80 -1.03 -23.75 -12.89
N SER A 81 -0.65 -22.86 -12.00
CA SER A 81 0.70 -22.32 -11.96
C SER A 81 1.69 -23.42 -11.61
N ARG A 82 2.64 -23.71 -12.50
CA ARG A 82 3.76 -24.63 -12.21
C ARG A 82 4.70 -24.09 -11.12
N LYS A 83 4.57 -22.80 -10.77
CA LYS A 83 5.39 -22.12 -9.76
C LYS A 83 4.68 -21.96 -8.42
N SER A 84 3.41 -22.35 -8.31
CA SER A 84 2.72 -22.36 -7.03
C SER A 84 3.19 -23.55 -6.20
N GLN A 85 3.65 -23.30 -4.99
CA GLN A 85 3.98 -24.35 -4.02
C GLN A 85 2.72 -25.02 -3.42
N TYR A 86 1.55 -24.39 -3.59
CA TYR A 86 0.30 -24.86 -3.02
C TYR A 86 -0.55 -25.63 -4.04
N ARG A 87 -1.41 -26.48 -3.53
CA ARG A 87 -2.38 -27.22 -4.32
C ARG A 87 -3.30 -26.25 -5.05
N SER A 88 -3.51 -26.47 -6.35
CA SER A 88 -4.37 -25.66 -7.18
C SER A 88 -5.51 -26.47 -7.76
N LEU A 89 -6.72 -25.91 -7.73
CA LEU A 89 -7.88 -26.41 -8.45
C LEU A 89 -8.16 -25.51 -9.67
N ARG A 90 -8.67 -26.12 -10.75
CA ARG A 90 -9.03 -25.37 -11.94
C ARG A 90 -10.32 -24.62 -11.70
N PHE A 91 -10.29 -23.30 -11.96
CA PHE A 91 -11.45 -22.42 -11.94
C PHE A 91 -11.48 -21.57 -13.20
N ASP A 92 -12.56 -21.65 -13.99
CA ASP A 92 -12.68 -20.89 -15.24
C ASP A 92 -13.23 -19.49 -15.00
N ALA A 93 -12.34 -18.62 -14.59
CA ALA A 93 -12.65 -17.26 -14.21
C ALA A 93 -13.23 -16.37 -15.33
N TYR A 94 -13.00 -16.70 -16.61
CA TYR A 94 -13.54 -15.88 -17.70
C TYR A 94 -15.07 -15.90 -17.77
N MET A 95 -15.67 -16.92 -17.21
CA MET A 95 -17.13 -17.04 -17.15
C MET A 95 -17.77 -15.93 -16.31
N PHE A 96 -17.04 -15.38 -15.32
CA PHE A 96 -17.55 -14.29 -14.47
C PHE A 96 -17.91 -13.02 -15.24
N ALA A 97 -17.08 -12.63 -16.21
CA ALA A 97 -17.34 -11.46 -17.03
C ALA A 97 -18.40 -11.71 -18.11
N MET A 98 -18.45 -12.94 -18.65
CA MET A 98 -19.29 -13.28 -19.82
C MET A 98 -20.66 -13.87 -19.43
N ARG A 99 -20.73 -14.60 -18.30
CA ARG A 99 -21.94 -15.27 -17.81
C ARG A 99 -22.03 -15.20 -16.29
N PRO A 100 -22.27 -14.01 -15.71
CA PRO A 100 -22.21 -13.81 -14.26
C PRO A 100 -23.01 -14.83 -13.42
N PRO A 101 -24.26 -15.21 -13.77
CA PRO A 101 -25.01 -16.18 -12.99
C PRO A 101 -24.39 -17.58 -12.96
N VAL A 102 -23.90 -18.05 -14.12
CA VAL A 102 -23.25 -19.38 -14.24
C VAL A 102 -21.91 -19.39 -13.50
N ALA A 103 -21.10 -18.36 -13.72
CA ALA A 103 -19.82 -18.23 -13.07
C ALA A 103 -19.95 -18.13 -11.54
N THR A 104 -21.01 -17.49 -11.05
CA THR A 104 -21.26 -17.42 -9.61
C THR A 104 -21.65 -18.78 -9.05
N ALA A 105 -22.46 -19.57 -9.75
CA ALA A 105 -22.80 -20.93 -9.33
C ALA A 105 -21.51 -21.80 -9.27
N ASP A 106 -20.70 -21.80 -10.32
CA ASP A 106 -19.42 -22.52 -10.35
C ASP A 106 -18.48 -22.08 -9.21
N PHE A 107 -18.44 -20.81 -8.90
CA PHE A 107 -17.67 -20.27 -7.78
C PHE A 107 -18.19 -20.82 -6.43
N VAL A 108 -19.51 -20.80 -6.23
CA VAL A 108 -20.14 -21.30 -5.01
C VAL A 108 -19.86 -22.78 -4.84
N ASP A 109 -20.09 -23.59 -5.90
CA ASP A 109 -19.88 -25.04 -5.89
C ASP A 109 -18.41 -25.39 -5.59
N GLN A 110 -17.47 -24.70 -6.23
CA GLN A 110 -16.04 -24.93 -5.98
C GLN A 110 -15.60 -24.48 -4.60
N THR A 111 -16.18 -23.39 -4.08
CA THR A 111 -15.90 -22.93 -2.71
C THR A 111 -16.37 -23.99 -1.71
N ILE A 112 -17.57 -24.52 -1.89
CA ILE A 112 -18.12 -25.58 -1.01
C ILE A 112 -17.23 -26.82 -1.07
N ALA A 113 -16.92 -27.31 -2.28
CA ALA A 113 -16.06 -28.48 -2.45
C ALA A 113 -14.67 -28.28 -1.86
N GLY A 114 -14.11 -27.07 -1.94
CA GLY A 114 -12.85 -26.72 -1.31
C GLY A 114 -12.94 -26.71 0.21
N LEU A 115 -13.99 -26.13 0.79
CA LEU A 115 -14.23 -26.12 2.24
C LEU A 115 -14.48 -27.53 2.78
N GLU A 116 -15.15 -28.41 2.04
CA GLU A 116 -15.30 -29.84 2.38
C GLU A 116 -13.94 -30.53 2.48
N GLN A 117 -13.05 -30.30 1.48
CA GLN A 117 -11.69 -30.83 1.50
C GLN A 117 -10.86 -30.34 2.69
N LEU A 118 -11.16 -29.16 3.20
CA LEU A 118 -10.51 -28.56 4.37
C LEU A 118 -11.23 -28.92 5.69
N GLY A 119 -12.38 -29.61 5.62
CA GLY A 119 -13.20 -29.94 6.81
C GLY A 119 -13.79 -28.71 7.50
N ALA A 120 -14.07 -27.62 6.76
CA ALA A 120 -14.45 -26.32 7.31
C ALA A 120 -15.88 -25.86 6.99
N THR A 121 -16.73 -26.69 6.38
CA THR A 121 -18.06 -26.29 5.89
C THR A 121 -19.05 -25.87 6.97
N SER A 122 -18.93 -26.39 8.18
CA SER A 122 -19.82 -26.05 9.31
C SER A 122 -19.28 -24.97 10.24
N GLU A 123 -18.14 -24.37 9.87
CA GLU A 123 -17.40 -23.44 10.69
C GLU A 123 -17.52 -22.00 10.19
N ARG A 124 -17.01 -21.04 10.94
CA ARG A 124 -16.97 -19.62 10.56
C ARG A 124 -15.90 -19.37 9.50
N ILE A 125 -16.33 -18.85 8.34
CA ILE A 125 -15.48 -18.54 7.21
C ILE A 125 -15.33 -17.03 7.08
N GLY A 126 -14.11 -16.53 7.27
CA GLY A 126 -13.79 -15.12 7.03
C GLY A 126 -13.74 -14.83 5.54
N VAL A 127 -14.34 -13.73 5.10
CA VAL A 127 -14.28 -13.29 3.69
C VAL A 127 -13.71 -11.90 3.59
N ASP A 128 -12.96 -11.62 2.55
CA ASP A 128 -12.44 -10.27 2.27
C ASP A 128 -13.35 -9.47 1.35
N PHE A 129 -13.68 -10.00 0.19
CA PHE A 129 -14.48 -9.30 -0.79
C PHE A 129 -15.33 -10.28 -1.63
N LEU A 130 -16.65 -10.15 -1.56
CA LEU A 130 -17.58 -10.94 -2.37
C LEU A 130 -18.69 -10.06 -2.94
N ASN A 131 -19.19 -10.40 -4.13
CA ASN A 131 -20.41 -9.83 -4.64
C ASN A 131 -21.65 -10.42 -3.93
N LEU A 132 -22.78 -9.70 -3.98
CA LEU A 132 -24.00 -10.10 -3.29
C LEU A 132 -24.49 -11.49 -3.71
N THR A 133 -24.45 -11.82 -4.99
CA THR A 133 -24.93 -13.10 -5.50
C THR A 133 -24.07 -14.28 -4.96
N ALA A 134 -22.76 -14.10 -4.84
CA ALA A 134 -21.88 -15.12 -4.23
C ALA A 134 -22.17 -15.26 -2.73
N ILE A 135 -22.39 -14.16 -2.02
CA ILE A 135 -22.78 -14.18 -0.60
C ILE A 135 -24.09 -14.95 -0.42
N ASP A 136 -25.10 -14.64 -1.21
CA ASP A 136 -26.41 -15.29 -1.14
C ASP A 136 -26.31 -16.79 -1.45
N GLY A 137 -25.54 -17.16 -2.47
CA GLY A 137 -25.32 -18.57 -2.84
C GLY A 137 -24.63 -19.36 -1.73
N LEU A 138 -23.56 -18.83 -1.16
CA LEU A 138 -22.84 -19.49 -0.06
C LEU A 138 -23.70 -19.60 1.21
N LYS A 139 -24.46 -18.55 1.55
CA LYS A 139 -25.40 -18.59 2.68
C LYS A 139 -26.52 -19.59 2.47
N ALA A 140 -27.07 -19.68 1.24
CA ALA A 140 -28.10 -20.68 0.91
C ALA A 140 -27.57 -22.11 1.04
N ALA A 141 -26.27 -22.33 0.81
CA ALA A 141 -25.58 -23.60 1.05
C ALA A 141 -25.21 -23.83 2.52
N GLY A 142 -25.58 -22.94 3.45
CA GLY A 142 -25.36 -23.10 4.88
C GLY A 142 -23.97 -22.66 5.36
N ILE A 143 -23.17 -21.99 4.52
CA ILE A 143 -21.83 -21.51 4.93
C ILE A 143 -21.96 -20.26 5.83
N ALA A 144 -21.33 -20.31 7.01
CA ALA A 144 -21.32 -19.22 7.99
C ALA A 144 -20.26 -18.18 7.65
N LEU A 145 -20.62 -17.23 6.78
CA LEU A 145 -19.72 -16.13 6.35
C LEU A 145 -19.65 -15.04 7.41
N VAL A 146 -18.44 -14.55 7.68
CA VAL A 146 -18.16 -13.40 8.53
C VAL A 146 -17.19 -12.44 7.85
N ASP A 147 -17.19 -11.16 8.27
CA ASP A 147 -16.23 -10.18 7.79
C ASP A 147 -14.81 -10.57 8.22
N GLY A 148 -13.95 -10.83 7.24
CA GLY A 148 -12.55 -11.22 7.45
C GLY A 148 -11.56 -10.05 7.44
N TRP A 149 -11.99 -8.85 6.99
CA TRP A 149 -11.11 -7.69 6.87
C TRP A 149 -10.38 -7.31 8.15
N PRO A 150 -11.01 -7.27 9.34
CA PRO A 150 -10.30 -6.92 10.57
C PRO A 150 -9.14 -7.87 10.86
N ALA A 151 -9.35 -9.17 10.67
CA ALA A 151 -8.32 -10.19 10.93
C ALA A 151 -7.18 -10.13 9.88
N ILE A 152 -7.52 -9.94 8.61
CA ILE A 152 -6.53 -9.79 7.53
C ILE A 152 -5.68 -8.54 7.75
N ASN A 153 -6.30 -7.40 8.05
CA ASN A 153 -5.60 -6.15 8.33
C ASN A 153 -4.66 -6.28 9.53
N LYS A 154 -5.10 -6.94 10.59
CA LYS A 154 -4.28 -7.22 11.76
C LYS A 154 -3.04 -8.08 11.41
N ALA A 155 -3.23 -9.12 10.58
CA ALA A 155 -2.13 -9.96 10.13
C ALA A 155 -1.10 -9.21 9.28
N ARG A 156 -1.56 -8.29 8.41
CA ARG A 156 -0.71 -7.51 7.47
C ARG A 156 -0.06 -6.29 8.12
N ALA A 157 -0.66 -5.73 9.17
CA ALA A 157 -0.20 -4.49 9.79
C ALA A 157 1.23 -4.60 10.33
N VAL A 158 1.55 -5.67 11.06
CA VAL A 158 2.88 -5.90 11.64
C VAL A 158 3.74 -6.69 10.65
N LYS A 159 4.84 -6.12 10.19
CA LYS A 159 5.69 -6.69 9.14
C LYS A 159 6.64 -7.77 9.67
N THR A 160 6.84 -8.82 8.89
CA THR A 160 7.90 -9.81 9.12
C THR A 160 9.28 -9.21 8.79
N PRO A 161 10.40 -9.82 9.22
CA PRO A 161 11.73 -9.33 8.88
C PRO A 161 11.99 -9.22 7.37
N ASP A 162 11.52 -10.18 6.57
CA ASP A 162 11.68 -10.16 5.13
C ASP A 162 10.83 -9.08 4.45
N GLU A 163 9.62 -8.83 4.94
CA GLU A 163 8.78 -7.71 4.48
C GLU A 163 9.47 -6.36 4.76
N LEU A 164 10.03 -6.18 5.95
CA LEU A 164 10.79 -4.97 6.31
C LEU A 164 11.99 -4.76 5.39
N GLN A 165 12.70 -5.83 5.03
CA GLN A 165 13.84 -5.73 4.13
C GLN A 165 13.42 -5.33 2.71
N LEU A 166 12.32 -5.85 2.18
CA LEU A 166 11.77 -5.45 0.88
C LEU A 166 11.34 -3.98 0.88
N ILE A 167 10.66 -3.52 1.93
CA ILE A 167 10.27 -2.11 2.07
C ILE A 167 11.50 -1.19 2.12
N ARG A 168 12.53 -1.55 2.89
CA ARG A 168 13.78 -0.79 2.94
C ARG A 168 14.47 -0.73 1.58
N TRP A 169 14.51 -1.85 0.85
CA TRP A 169 15.09 -1.89 -0.49
C TRP A 169 14.29 -0.97 -1.45
N THR A 170 12.97 -1.07 -1.45
CA THR A 170 12.07 -0.22 -2.25
C THR A 170 12.28 1.26 -1.94
N THR A 171 12.43 1.61 -0.67
CA THR A 171 12.67 2.99 -0.22
C THR A 171 13.98 3.54 -0.77
N ARG A 172 15.08 2.79 -0.65
CA ARG A 172 16.39 3.22 -1.17
C ARG A 172 16.40 3.40 -2.69
N ALA A 173 15.72 2.52 -3.41
CA ALA A 173 15.58 2.68 -4.86
C ALA A 173 14.78 3.93 -5.23
N LYS A 174 13.68 4.23 -4.51
CA LYS A 174 12.93 5.50 -4.69
C LYS A 174 13.80 6.72 -4.40
N GLU A 175 14.59 6.71 -3.34
CA GLU A 175 15.51 7.81 -3.01
C GLU A 175 16.47 8.10 -4.16
N ARG A 176 17.02 7.07 -4.78
CA ARG A 176 17.85 7.22 -5.97
C ARG A 176 17.08 7.77 -7.17
N GLY A 177 15.84 7.37 -7.35
CA GLY A 177 14.93 7.93 -8.36
C GLY A 177 14.73 9.44 -8.18
N TYR A 178 14.58 9.91 -6.95
CA TYR A 178 14.47 11.34 -6.64
C TYR A 178 15.73 12.13 -6.97
N ASP A 179 16.95 11.54 -6.82
CA ASP A 179 18.19 12.17 -7.30
C ASP A 179 18.15 12.43 -8.81
N LEU A 180 17.66 11.45 -9.59
CA LEU A 180 17.56 11.59 -11.05
C LEU A 180 16.55 12.66 -11.45
N VAL A 181 15.41 12.73 -10.77
CA VAL A 181 14.43 13.80 -10.96
C VAL A 181 15.04 15.16 -10.66
N ARG A 182 15.70 15.33 -9.51
CA ARG A 182 16.37 16.59 -9.15
C ARG A 182 17.45 17.00 -10.14
N GLN A 183 18.21 16.04 -10.64
CA GLN A 183 19.23 16.32 -11.66
C GLN A 183 18.57 16.85 -12.95
N ALA A 184 17.52 16.19 -13.43
CA ALA A 184 16.79 16.63 -14.62
C ALA A 184 16.21 18.05 -14.47
N LEU A 185 15.75 18.41 -13.28
CA LEU A 185 15.22 19.75 -12.97
C LEU A 185 16.33 20.82 -12.92
N ARG A 186 17.58 20.47 -12.59
CA ARG A 186 18.72 21.43 -12.60
C ARG A 186 19.24 21.73 -14.00
N ASP A 187 19.13 20.76 -14.89
CA ASP A 187 19.77 20.84 -16.21
C ASP A 187 18.92 21.57 -17.26
N SER A 188 17.62 21.70 -17.03
CA SER A 188 16.68 22.33 -18.00
C SER A 188 15.30 22.60 -17.38
N ASP A 189 14.47 23.37 -18.09
CA ASP A 189 13.03 23.49 -17.86
C ASP A 189 12.32 22.34 -18.60
N PRO A 190 12.10 21.20 -17.95
CA PRO A 190 11.55 20.03 -18.62
C PRO A 190 10.03 20.15 -18.82
N PRO A 191 9.46 19.42 -19.79
CA PRO A 191 8.02 19.15 -19.79
C PRO A 191 7.60 18.50 -18.45
N GLU A 192 6.40 18.82 -17.98
CA GLU A 192 5.88 18.42 -16.67
C GLU A 192 5.92 16.88 -16.45
N ASP A 193 5.70 16.11 -17.50
CA ASP A 193 5.70 14.64 -17.46
C ASP A 193 7.11 14.00 -17.45
N LYS A 194 8.16 14.76 -17.80
CA LYS A 194 9.52 14.23 -17.91
C LYS A 194 10.09 13.70 -16.59
N PRO A 195 9.93 14.37 -15.42
CA PRO A 195 10.35 13.83 -14.14
C PRO A 195 9.73 12.46 -13.83
N SER A 196 8.43 12.30 -14.07
CA SER A 196 7.72 11.01 -13.89
C SER A 196 8.28 9.93 -14.79
N ARG A 197 8.51 10.21 -16.06
CA ARG A 197 9.09 9.23 -17.00
C ARG A 197 10.49 8.80 -16.60
N ILE A 198 11.35 9.75 -16.21
CA ILE A 198 12.71 9.43 -15.73
C ILE A 198 12.65 8.51 -14.52
N MET A 199 11.78 8.81 -13.58
CA MET A 199 11.62 7.99 -12.37
C MET A 199 11.09 6.60 -12.72
N LEU A 200 10.05 6.51 -13.57
CA LEU A 200 9.45 5.24 -13.96
C LEU A 200 10.47 4.34 -14.67
N ASP A 201 11.17 4.85 -15.68
CA ASP A 201 12.17 4.09 -16.42
C ASP A 201 13.22 3.51 -15.47
N TYR A 202 13.76 4.33 -14.58
CA TYR A 202 14.72 3.89 -13.58
C TYR A 202 14.14 2.80 -12.65
N LEU A 203 12.94 3.01 -12.09
CA LEU A 203 12.34 2.05 -11.16
C LEU A 203 12.01 0.73 -11.85
N MET A 204 11.58 0.76 -13.10
CA MET A 204 11.35 -0.46 -13.89
C MET A 204 12.63 -1.26 -14.11
N ASP A 205 13.75 -0.57 -14.37
CA ASP A 205 15.08 -1.20 -14.48
C ASP A 205 15.55 -1.80 -13.15
N GLN A 206 15.12 -1.24 -12.02
CA GLN A 206 15.37 -1.80 -10.69
C GLN A 206 14.42 -2.95 -10.33
N GLY A 207 13.53 -3.37 -11.22
CA GLY A 207 12.63 -4.50 -10.98
C GLY A 207 11.37 -4.16 -10.20
N PHE A 208 10.96 -2.90 -10.20
CA PHE A 208 9.66 -2.50 -9.67
C PHE A 208 8.54 -3.11 -10.48
N GLU A 209 7.43 -3.40 -9.81
CA GLU A 209 6.23 -3.89 -10.45
C GLU A 209 5.45 -2.72 -11.03
N ALA A 210 4.75 -2.94 -12.14
CA ALA A 210 3.93 -1.90 -12.75
C ALA A 210 2.87 -1.38 -11.75
N GLY A 211 2.84 -0.09 -11.55
CA GLY A 211 1.92 0.62 -10.65
C GLY A 211 1.61 2.01 -11.20
N SER A 212 0.81 2.76 -10.47
CA SER A 212 0.65 4.19 -10.69
C SER A 212 1.74 4.93 -9.92
N GLU A 213 2.29 5.95 -10.54
CA GLU A 213 3.21 6.86 -9.88
C GLU A 213 2.63 8.27 -9.94
N PHE A 214 2.95 9.05 -8.92
CA PHE A 214 2.55 10.44 -8.84
C PHE A 214 3.79 11.28 -8.58
N ILE A 215 4.22 12.03 -9.59
CA ILE A 215 5.11 13.17 -9.41
C ILE A 215 4.30 14.37 -9.84
N SER A 216 3.92 15.19 -8.88
CA SER A 216 3.11 16.37 -9.13
C SER A 216 3.98 17.60 -9.17
N ILE A 217 3.71 18.46 -10.13
CA ILE A 217 4.37 19.75 -10.28
C ILE A 217 3.35 20.84 -9.94
N TYR A 218 3.74 21.76 -9.07
CA TYR A 218 2.94 22.91 -8.69
C TYR A 218 3.64 24.19 -9.07
N ASP A 219 2.95 25.05 -9.80
CA ASP A 219 3.35 26.43 -9.98
C ASP A 219 3.14 27.20 -8.68
N SER A 220 4.18 27.84 -8.17
CA SER A 220 4.12 28.66 -6.95
C SER A 220 3.20 29.89 -7.09
N SER A 221 2.83 30.28 -8.31
CA SER A 221 1.88 31.34 -8.60
C SER A 221 0.41 30.93 -8.50
N LEU A 222 0.11 29.62 -8.52
CA LEU A 222 -1.25 29.12 -8.41
C LEU A 222 -1.65 29.03 -6.95
N SER A 223 -2.55 29.92 -6.53
CA SER A 223 -3.15 29.91 -5.19
C SER A 223 -4.05 28.70 -4.93
N ASP A 224 -4.55 28.07 -5.99
CA ASP A 224 -5.39 26.88 -5.97
C ASP A 224 -4.64 25.75 -6.67
N SER A 225 -4.07 24.88 -5.87
CA SER A 225 -3.36 23.68 -6.33
C SER A 225 -4.27 22.78 -7.16
N ARG A 226 -3.75 22.29 -8.27
CA ARG A 226 -4.36 21.13 -8.93
C ARG A 226 -4.48 19.99 -7.93
N PRO A 227 -5.55 19.20 -8.00
CA PRO A 227 -5.61 17.97 -7.22
C PRO A 227 -4.36 17.15 -7.47
N HIS A 228 -3.75 16.70 -6.41
CA HIS A 228 -2.54 15.90 -6.32
C HIS A 228 -2.51 14.64 -7.24
N ASN A 229 -3.66 14.16 -7.63
CA ASN A 229 -3.91 12.96 -8.42
C ASN A 229 -4.45 13.23 -9.83
N GLU A 230 -4.34 14.45 -10.33
CA GLU A 230 -4.62 14.70 -11.75
C GLU A 230 -3.43 14.24 -12.61
N PRO A 231 -3.69 13.61 -13.77
CA PRO A 231 -2.63 13.26 -14.70
C PRO A 231 -1.85 14.49 -15.12
N MET A 232 -0.52 14.38 -15.11
CA MET A 232 0.34 15.47 -15.59
C MET A 232 0.22 15.62 -17.09
N GLY A 233 0.19 16.87 -17.55
CA GLY A 233 0.13 17.20 -18.98
C GLY A 233 1.53 17.29 -19.59
N ALA A 234 1.70 16.70 -20.78
CA ALA A 234 2.93 16.87 -21.55
C ALA A 234 3.08 18.30 -22.14
N ASP A 235 2.01 19.08 -22.08
CA ASP A 235 1.94 20.44 -22.67
C ASP A 235 2.43 21.53 -21.71
N LEU A 236 2.63 21.21 -20.44
CA LEU A 236 3.13 22.14 -19.43
C LEU A 236 4.65 21.97 -19.26
N VAL A 237 5.32 23.07 -18.96
CA VAL A 237 6.76 23.11 -18.75
C VAL A 237 7.02 23.61 -17.34
N VAL A 238 7.90 22.92 -16.60
CA VAL A 238 8.36 23.37 -15.28
C VAL A 238 9.17 24.65 -15.45
N LYS A 239 8.84 25.69 -14.69
CA LYS A 239 9.46 27.01 -14.78
C LYS A 239 10.19 27.39 -13.52
N ASP A 240 11.09 28.34 -13.63
CA ASP A 240 11.79 28.93 -12.49
C ASP A 240 10.79 29.44 -11.44
N GLY A 241 10.97 29.00 -10.20
CA GLY A 241 10.09 29.29 -9.08
C GLY A 241 9.01 28.25 -8.79
N ASP A 242 8.78 27.29 -9.70
CA ASP A 242 7.82 26.21 -9.46
C ASP A 242 8.26 25.27 -8.35
N LEU A 243 7.28 24.66 -7.69
CA LEU A 243 7.50 23.58 -6.74
C LEU A 243 7.18 22.23 -7.38
N VAL A 244 8.07 21.27 -7.18
CA VAL A 244 7.90 19.90 -7.65
C VAL A 244 7.71 19.01 -6.44
N ILE A 245 6.53 18.37 -6.31
CA ILE A 245 6.28 17.35 -5.33
C ILE A 245 6.65 16.00 -5.95
N CYS A 246 7.68 15.37 -5.40
CA CYS A 246 8.00 13.97 -5.69
C CYS A 246 7.28 13.08 -4.69
N ASP A 247 6.22 12.43 -5.17
CA ASP A 247 5.39 11.51 -4.42
C ASP A 247 5.07 10.31 -5.32
N ALA A 248 6.01 9.36 -5.36
CA ALA A 248 5.92 8.23 -6.26
C ALA A 248 5.27 7.02 -5.58
N THR A 249 4.18 6.56 -6.14
CA THR A 249 3.40 5.42 -5.67
C THR A 249 3.64 4.20 -6.55
N VAL A 250 4.71 3.46 -6.30
CA VAL A 250 5.10 2.29 -7.09
C VAL A 250 5.47 1.11 -6.18
N ALA A 251 5.00 -0.07 -6.54
CA ALA A 251 5.35 -1.30 -5.83
C ALA A 251 6.75 -1.79 -6.26
N GLY A 252 7.61 -1.98 -5.31
CA GLY A 252 8.92 -2.59 -5.49
C GLY A 252 8.86 -4.11 -5.66
N PRO A 253 10.00 -4.77 -5.67
CA PRO A 253 10.09 -6.23 -5.74
C PRO A 253 9.25 -6.91 -4.66
N GLY A 254 8.53 -7.95 -5.05
CA GLY A 254 7.61 -8.63 -4.15
C GLY A 254 6.29 -7.90 -3.89
N GLY A 255 6.06 -6.75 -4.55
CA GLY A 255 4.86 -5.95 -4.45
C GLY A 255 4.81 -5.01 -3.25
N TYR A 256 5.92 -4.81 -2.55
CA TYR A 256 5.96 -3.93 -1.38
C TYR A 256 6.17 -2.48 -1.79
N TYR A 257 5.27 -1.62 -1.30
CA TYR A 257 5.34 -0.19 -1.50
C TYR A 257 6.33 0.48 -0.54
N SER A 258 6.77 1.66 -0.94
CA SER A 258 7.40 2.65 -0.09
C SER A 258 6.68 3.96 -0.31
N ASP A 259 6.30 4.62 0.76
CA ASP A 259 5.56 5.87 0.71
C ASP A 259 6.29 6.97 1.48
N PHE A 260 6.77 7.94 0.75
CA PHE A 260 7.34 9.18 1.28
C PHE A 260 7.36 10.23 0.17
N ALA A 261 7.16 11.47 0.54
CA ALA A 261 7.14 12.58 -0.38
C ALA A 261 8.16 13.66 -0.01
N ARG A 262 8.67 14.34 -1.04
CA ARG A 262 9.51 15.54 -0.92
C ARG A 262 9.06 16.60 -1.90
N THR A 263 9.10 17.84 -1.46
CA THR A 263 8.91 19.00 -2.33
C THR A 263 10.25 19.68 -2.59
N PHE A 264 10.53 19.95 -3.86
CA PHE A 264 11.73 20.65 -4.32
C PHE A 264 11.36 21.95 -5.00
N SER A 265 12.25 22.94 -4.91
CA SER A 265 12.12 24.15 -5.74
C SER A 265 12.85 23.96 -7.05
N HIS A 266 12.21 24.29 -8.16
CA HIS A 266 12.88 24.53 -9.43
C HIS A 266 13.26 26.01 -9.48
N GLY A 267 14.57 26.28 -9.49
CA GLY A 267 15.07 27.64 -9.35
C GLY A 267 14.92 28.26 -7.96
N ALA A 268 14.85 29.58 -7.87
CA ALA A 268 14.89 30.32 -6.62
C ALA A 268 13.49 30.40 -5.95
N PRO A 269 13.28 29.78 -4.76
CA PRO A 269 12.00 29.83 -4.09
C PRO A 269 11.68 31.23 -3.51
N THR A 270 10.40 31.62 -3.53
CA THR A 270 9.93 32.86 -2.92
C THR A 270 10.03 32.82 -1.39
N ALA A 271 10.03 33.99 -0.73
CA ALA A 271 9.97 34.06 0.72
C ALA A 271 8.72 33.39 1.30
N ALA A 272 7.58 33.51 0.63
CA ALA A 272 6.32 32.86 1.04
C ALA A 272 6.43 31.34 0.94
N THR A 273 7.03 30.81 -0.13
CA THR A 273 7.30 29.38 -0.29
C THR A 273 8.21 28.83 0.82
N LYS A 274 9.32 29.54 1.10
CA LYS A 274 10.24 29.18 2.19
C LYS A 274 9.54 29.14 3.56
N GLN A 275 8.70 30.14 3.86
CA GLN A 275 7.95 30.18 5.09
C GLN A 275 6.98 29.01 5.23
N ARG A 276 6.24 28.69 4.18
CA ARG A 276 5.29 27.56 4.15
C ARG A 276 5.99 26.22 4.30
N TYR A 277 7.12 26.04 3.62
CA TYR A 277 7.93 24.83 3.75
C TYR A 277 8.46 24.64 5.17
N LYS A 278 8.95 25.71 5.80
CA LYS A 278 9.42 25.70 7.18
C LYS A 278 8.30 25.30 8.16
N GLU A 279 7.09 25.78 7.93
CA GLU A 279 5.92 25.41 8.74
C GLU A 279 5.57 23.94 8.56
N ALA A 280 5.55 23.42 7.31
CA ALA A 280 5.32 22.02 7.03
C ALA A 280 6.40 21.13 7.67
N TYR A 281 7.67 21.51 7.55
CA TYR A 281 8.78 20.77 8.14
C TYR A 281 8.69 20.72 9.68
N ARG A 282 8.38 21.84 10.31
CA ARG A 282 8.15 21.87 11.78
C ARG A 282 7.00 20.94 12.16
N SER A 283 5.89 20.99 11.45
CA SER A 283 4.74 20.12 11.72
C SER A 283 5.11 18.63 11.57
N LEU A 284 5.93 18.28 10.57
CA LEU A 284 6.43 16.91 10.39
C LEU A 284 7.29 16.47 11.58
N GLN A 285 8.20 17.32 12.06
CA GLN A 285 9.05 17.02 13.21
C GLN A 285 8.23 16.87 14.52
N GLU A 286 7.21 17.71 14.74
CA GLU A 286 6.31 17.61 15.88
C GLU A 286 5.50 16.30 15.83
N ALA A 287 4.94 15.93 14.66
CA ALA A 287 4.17 14.70 14.49
C ALA A 287 5.04 13.45 14.67
N LEU A 288 6.29 13.48 14.21
CA LEU A 288 7.22 12.36 14.34
C LEU A 288 7.43 11.95 15.81
N GLN A 289 7.48 12.91 16.74
CA GLN A 289 7.65 12.65 18.17
C GLN A 289 6.46 11.90 18.81
N LEU A 290 5.32 11.88 18.13
CA LEU A 290 4.10 11.22 18.61
C LEU A 290 4.01 9.77 18.18
N VAL A 291 4.79 9.34 17.19
CA VAL A 291 4.77 7.97 16.66
C VAL A 291 5.55 7.03 17.57
N LYS A 292 4.82 6.23 18.34
CA LYS A 292 5.39 5.24 19.28
C LYS A 292 4.39 4.11 19.54
N PRO A 293 4.82 2.95 20.03
CA PRO A 293 3.92 1.84 20.38
C PRO A 293 2.85 2.24 21.38
N GLY A 294 1.69 1.61 21.26
CA GLY A 294 0.53 1.83 22.11
C GLY A 294 -0.60 2.58 21.43
N PRO A 295 -1.67 2.87 22.15
CA PRO A 295 -2.81 3.60 21.61
C PRO A 295 -2.39 4.95 21.06
N CYS A 296 -2.97 5.37 19.93
CA CYS A 296 -2.79 6.72 19.41
C CYS A 296 -3.20 7.73 20.47
N THR A 297 -2.24 8.57 20.89
CA THR A 297 -2.41 9.48 22.01
C THR A 297 -3.40 10.60 21.66
N GLU A 298 -3.99 11.21 22.69
CA GLU A 298 -4.78 12.42 22.56
C GLU A 298 -3.98 13.55 21.85
N ALA A 299 -2.68 13.64 22.15
CA ALA A 299 -1.77 14.60 21.51
C ALA A 299 -1.70 14.40 20.00
N PHE A 300 -1.57 13.13 19.53
CA PHE A 300 -1.54 12.83 18.10
C PHE A 300 -2.89 13.15 17.43
N ARG A 301 -3.99 12.81 18.08
CA ARG A 301 -5.34 13.16 17.61
C ARG A 301 -5.55 14.68 17.55
N HIS A 302 -5.07 15.40 18.56
CA HIS A 302 -5.13 16.85 18.58
C HIS A 302 -4.30 17.48 17.46
N PHE A 303 -3.09 16.98 17.24
CA PHE A 303 -2.24 17.40 16.12
C PHE A 303 -2.92 17.18 14.77
N GLY A 304 -3.48 16.00 14.52
CA GLY A 304 -4.22 15.69 13.29
C GLY A 304 -5.41 16.63 13.08
N LYS A 305 -6.21 16.91 14.12
CA LYS A 305 -7.31 17.87 14.05
C LYS A 305 -6.83 19.29 13.76
N ALA A 306 -5.76 19.73 14.41
CA ALA A 306 -5.19 21.07 14.20
C ALA A 306 -4.63 21.23 12.78
N ALA A 307 -3.97 20.23 12.27
CA ALA A 307 -3.45 20.20 10.90
C ALA A 307 -4.58 20.21 9.88
N THR A 308 -5.61 19.38 10.06
CA THR A 308 -6.82 19.33 9.19
C THR A 308 -7.60 20.66 9.20
N ALA A 309 -7.70 21.31 10.35
CA ALA A 309 -8.37 22.60 10.47
C ALA A 309 -7.64 23.74 9.75
N ARG A 310 -6.31 23.64 9.65
CA ARG A 310 -5.48 24.64 8.94
C ARG A 310 -5.42 24.39 7.44
N LEU A 311 -5.59 23.14 7.01
CA LEU A 311 -5.30 22.69 5.65
C LEU A 311 -6.28 21.58 5.22
N PRO A 312 -7.12 21.85 4.23
CA PRO A 312 -7.91 20.81 3.60
C PRO A 312 -6.96 19.77 2.96
N GLY A 313 -7.12 18.50 3.29
CA GLY A 313 -6.37 17.39 2.67
C GLY A 313 -5.28 16.74 3.52
N PHE A 314 -5.09 17.12 4.80
CA PHE A 314 -4.21 16.39 5.69
C PHE A 314 -4.79 15.02 6.03
N ASP A 315 -4.06 13.96 5.68
CA ASP A 315 -4.52 12.58 5.90
C ASP A 315 -4.01 11.94 7.20
N GLY A 316 -3.04 12.52 7.89
CA GLY A 316 -2.53 12.02 9.14
C GLY A 316 -1.42 10.99 8.95
N PHE A 317 -1.71 9.72 9.14
CA PHE A 317 -0.84 8.63 8.76
C PHE A 317 -1.62 7.37 8.36
N HIS A 318 -0.96 6.51 7.59
CA HIS A 318 -1.51 5.22 7.17
C HIS A 318 -0.42 4.16 7.11
N GLY A 319 -0.83 2.89 7.24
CA GLY A 319 0.05 1.75 7.05
C GLY A 319 0.45 1.60 5.58
N VAL A 320 1.64 1.03 5.37
CA VAL A 320 2.20 0.73 4.05
C VAL A 320 2.72 -0.70 4.03
N GLY A 321 2.51 -1.42 2.93
CA GLY A 321 2.97 -2.79 2.76
C GLY A 321 2.78 -3.31 1.35
N LEU A 322 1.98 -4.36 1.15
CA LEU A 322 1.56 -4.85 -0.18
C LEU A 322 0.53 -3.93 -0.84
N CYS A 323 -0.03 -3.00 -0.08
CA CYS A 323 -0.84 -1.89 -0.58
C CYS A 323 -0.24 -0.59 -0.07
N ILE A 324 -0.42 0.47 -0.85
CA ILE A 324 0.00 1.81 -0.43
C ILE A 324 -0.77 2.25 0.81
N TYR A 325 -2.03 1.86 0.92
CA TYR A 325 -2.90 2.14 2.05
C TYR A 325 -3.27 0.84 2.76
N GLU A 326 -2.69 0.64 3.94
CA GLU A 326 -3.00 -0.49 4.82
C GLU A 326 -3.36 -0.01 6.23
N SER A 327 -3.78 -0.95 7.08
CA SER A 327 -3.86 -0.68 8.51
C SER A 327 -2.43 -0.54 9.12
N PRO A 328 -2.23 0.37 10.08
CA PRO A 328 -3.20 1.27 10.69
C PRO A 328 -3.53 2.49 9.83
N TRP A 329 -4.70 3.06 10.02
CA TRP A 329 -5.12 4.27 9.32
C TRP A 329 -5.64 5.30 10.31
N LEU A 330 -5.02 6.48 10.34
CA LEU A 330 -5.49 7.62 11.10
C LEU A 330 -5.71 8.81 10.17
N ARG A 331 -6.95 9.06 9.83
CA ARG A 331 -7.34 10.26 9.10
C ARG A 331 -7.73 11.38 10.06
N GLY A 332 -7.27 12.59 9.81
CA GLY A 332 -7.67 13.75 10.60
C GLY A 332 -9.19 13.95 10.59
N GLY A 333 -9.84 14.00 11.76
CA GLY A 333 -11.24 14.39 11.90
C GLY A 333 -12.12 13.55 12.80
N ASP A 334 -11.94 12.22 12.91
CA ASP A 334 -12.74 11.40 13.82
C ASP A 334 -11.89 10.38 14.59
N PRO A 335 -11.33 10.80 15.74
CA PRO A 335 -10.44 9.96 16.52
C PRO A 335 -11.17 8.79 17.21
N GLU A 336 -12.47 8.86 17.43
CA GLU A 336 -13.22 7.79 18.10
C GLU A 336 -13.51 6.63 17.16
N LYS A 337 -13.65 6.93 15.86
CA LYS A 337 -13.94 5.95 14.82
C LYS A 337 -12.72 5.08 14.46
N TYR A 338 -11.51 5.58 14.71
CA TYR A 338 -10.25 4.95 14.32
C TYR A 338 -9.31 4.79 15.51
N MET A 339 -9.79 4.15 16.58
CA MET A 339 -8.93 3.79 17.72
C MET A 339 -7.89 2.78 17.27
N ILE A 340 -6.67 3.28 17.02
CA ILE A 340 -5.55 2.48 16.54
C ILE A 340 -4.52 2.37 17.65
N SER A 341 -4.04 1.17 17.89
CA SER A 341 -2.84 0.91 18.67
C SER A 341 -1.70 0.60 17.73
N LEU A 342 -0.59 1.31 17.84
CA LEU A 342 0.62 1.01 17.09
C LEU A 342 1.38 -0.12 17.77
N GLU A 343 1.91 -1.02 16.96
CA GLU A 343 2.74 -2.13 17.41
C GLU A 343 4.11 -2.08 16.74
N GLU A 344 5.10 -2.62 17.41
CA GLU A 344 6.45 -2.73 16.84
C GLU A 344 6.41 -3.47 15.49
N ASN A 345 7.20 -3.00 14.53
CA ASN A 345 7.26 -3.46 13.15
C ASN A 345 6.05 -3.10 12.26
N MET A 346 5.14 -2.28 12.72
CA MET A 346 4.23 -1.59 11.79
C MET A 346 5.02 -0.58 10.96
N ILE A 347 4.67 -0.48 9.68
CA ILE A 347 5.21 0.51 8.77
C ILE A 347 4.12 1.52 8.50
N VAL A 348 4.44 2.79 8.68
CA VAL A 348 3.49 3.89 8.50
C VAL A 348 4.10 5.03 7.71
N ALA A 349 3.35 5.62 6.82
CA ALA A 349 3.63 6.88 6.18
C ALA A 349 3.04 8.01 7.03
N LEU A 350 3.87 8.98 7.40
CA LEU A 350 3.48 10.17 8.16
C LEU A 350 3.52 11.38 7.22
N GLU A 351 2.37 11.91 6.91
CA GLU A 351 2.15 12.85 5.82
C GLU A 351 1.72 14.23 6.32
N ILE A 352 2.39 15.27 5.84
CA ILE A 352 2.07 16.68 6.08
C ILE A 352 1.86 17.41 4.75
N ASN A 353 0.63 17.87 4.53
CA ASN A 353 0.24 18.62 3.34
C ASN A 353 -0.01 20.09 3.67
N HIS A 354 0.94 20.96 3.34
CA HIS A 354 0.83 22.41 3.39
C HIS A 354 0.86 22.99 1.97
N TYR A 355 -0.12 22.66 1.14
CA TYR A 355 -0.11 22.99 -0.27
C TYR A 355 0.44 24.41 -0.60
N PRO A 356 1.32 24.49 -1.60
CA PRO A 356 1.84 23.44 -2.49
C PRO A 356 3.06 22.68 -1.94
N VAL A 357 3.20 22.53 -0.65
CA VAL A 357 4.27 21.75 0.00
C VAL A 357 3.69 20.45 0.56
N LYS A 358 4.28 19.32 0.17
CA LYS A 358 4.05 18.01 0.77
C LYS A 358 5.38 17.46 1.30
N LEU A 359 5.37 17.05 2.56
CA LEU A 359 6.49 16.36 3.19
C LEU A 359 5.98 15.12 3.90
N GLU A 360 6.65 14.01 3.69
CA GLU A 360 6.22 12.74 4.22
C GLU A 360 7.41 11.85 4.57
N HIS A 361 7.31 11.13 5.68
CA HIS A 361 8.26 10.11 6.09
C HIS A 361 7.63 8.73 6.11
N LEU A 362 8.37 7.75 5.58
CA LEU A 362 8.09 6.35 5.85
C LEU A 362 8.81 5.95 7.13
N LEU A 363 8.05 5.41 8.08
CA LEU A 363 8.48 5.07 9.43
C LEU A 363 8.28 3.59 9.72
N ARG A 364 9.20 3.01 10.49
CA ARG A 364 8.97 1.75 11.19
C ARG A 364 8.74 2.06 12.67
N VAL A 365 7.66 1.58 13.24
CA VAL A 365 7.43 1.63 14.68
C VAL A 365 8.41 0.71 15.37
N THR A 366 9.18 1.24 16.33
CA THR A 366 10.13 0.50 17.17
C THR A 366 9.52 0.21 18.55
N HIS A 367 10.24 -0.45 19.43
CA HIS A 367 9.74 -0.75 20.79
C HIS A 367 9.49 0.50 21.64
N ASP A 368 10.10 1.64 21.33
CA ASP A 368 10.05 2.88 22.12
C ASP A 368 9.78 4.16 21.31
N GLY A 369 9.62 4.05 19.99
CA GLY A 369 9.43 5.20 19.12
C GLY A 369 9.25 4.82 17.67
N ALA A 370 9.90 5.58 16.77
CA ALA A 370 9.89 5.32 15.34
C ALA A 370 11.28 5.47 14.71
N GLU A 371 11.59 4.58 13.78
CA GLU A 371 12.75 4.64 12.90
C GLU A 371 12.33 5.24 11.57
N ILE A 372 13.00 6.28 11.12
CA ILE A 372 12.80 6.84 9.78
C ILE A 372 13.46 5.90 8.76
N LEU A 373 12.69 5.42 7.79
CA LEU A 373 13.18 4.58 6.69
C LEU A 373 13.53 5.41 5.45
N SER A 374 12.84 6.54 5.24
CA SER A 374 13.05 7.47 4.12
C SER A 374 14.08 8.54 4.49
N HIS A 375 15.35 8.28 4.17
CA HIS A 375 16.47 9.16 4.52
C HIS A 375 16.71 10.27 3.49
N TYR A 376 15.97 10.31 2.39
CA TYR A 376 16.15 11.35 1.38
C TYR A 376 16.00 12.75 2.01
N PRO A 377 16.96 13.66 1.79
CA PRO A 377 16.99 14.95 2.48
C PRO A 377 15.82 15.85 2.04
N VAL A 378 15.45 16.76 2.93
CA VAL A 378 14.62 17.91 2.57
C VAL A 378 15.42 18.87 1.68
N ASP A 379 14.74 19.76 0.96
CA ASP A 379 15.42 20.71 0.09
C ASP A 379 16.13 21.79 0.93
N PRO A 380 17.46 21.90 0.85
CA PRO A 380 18.23 22.87 1.64
C PRO A 380 17.95 24.34 1.24
N GLU A 381 17.45 24.58 0.02
CA GLU A 381 17.03 25.91 -0.42
C GLU A 381 15.74 26.38 0.26
N LEU A 382 14.92 25.41 0.70
CA LEU A 382 13.63 25.66 1.34
C LEU A 382 13.72 25.65 2.87
N VAL A 383 14.63 24.85 3.44
CA VAL A 383 14.95 24.84 4.87
C VAL A 383 16.45 25.08 5.05
N PRO A 384 16.89 26.33 5.15
CA PRO A 384 18.28 26.60 5.49
C PRO A 384 18.61 26.00 6.86
N ALA A 385 19.82 25.47 6.95
CA ALA A 385 20.38 24.81 8.14
C ALA A 385 20.36 25.70 9.40
#